data_5c66a15df0df6847568b79d18c19e62d
#
_entry.id   5c66a15df0df6847568b79d18c19e62d
#
_cell.length_a   1.000
_cell.length_b   1.000
_cell.length_c   1.000
_cell.angle_alpha   90.00
_cell.angle_beta   90.00
_cell.angle_gamma   90.00
#
_symmetry.space_group_name_H-M   'P 1'
#
loop_
_entity.id
_entity.type
_entity.pdbx_description
1 polymer ?
#
loop_
_entity_poly.entity_id
_entity_poly.type
_entity_poly.pdbx_seq_one_letter_code
_entity_poly.pdbx_strand_id
1 'polypeptide(L)'
;MKIALIGNPNTGKSTLFQRLTGTSVSVGNLAGVTVATATAPCKVRGSEHWLLHDLPGIYNLHAQTEDGRITQRTLFDANHPHHPDIIFLVADARTLKGQLFLALQVRELGIPCILLLNDMRRSPSEPDDLIQKAEALSRPLDLPVQIVNALDDDPVAWVSVLAPHVDTKRIPALEMQQWSADLTTAADRLRGAMPHLTPEVCAHLLRMQDVPEWLSDSEQEAWRAARNPLESAATLQLNEAGERMAHIQRILPAAHSSTAPADSASRRLDRAMAHPVWGVLGFGLLFFVMFQAVYSWATVPTDLLDGWMASGIDV
;
A
#
# COMPACT_ATOMS: atom_id res chain seq x y z
N MET A 1 17.83 6.02 -14.04
CA MET A 1 16.69 6.62 -13.36
C MET A 1 16.19 5.66 -12.29
N LYS A 2 15.94 6.16 -11.08
CA LYS A 2 15.51 5.36 -9.91
C LYS A 2 14.01 5.42 -9.78
N ILE A 3 13.36 4.27 -9.76
CA ILE A 3 11.91 4.12 -9.68
C ILE A 3 11.57 3.34 -8.41
N ALA A 4 10.82 3.93 -7.48
CA ALA A 4 10.33 3.22 -6.31
C ALA A 4 8.92 2.65 -6.57
N LEU A 5 8.74 1.36 -6.27
CA LEU A 5 7.41 0.76 -6.19
C LEU A 5 6.90 0.87 -4.75
N ILE A 6 5.78 1.56 -4.59
CA ILE A 6 5.13 1.81 -3.30
C ILE A 6 3.67 1.36 -3.38
N GLY A 7 3.09 1.01 -2.26
CA GLY A 7 1.67 0.65 -2.16
C GLY A 7 1.40 -0.18 -0.93
N ASN A 8 0.14 -0.43 -0.67
CA ASN A 8 -0.27 -1.25 0.46
C ASN A 8 0.26 -2.70 0.32
N PRO A 9 0.36 -3.46 1.41
CA PRO A 9 0.59 -4.89 1.34
C PRO A 9 -0.43 -5.59 0.42
N ASN A 10 0.02 -6.63 -0.28
CA ASN A 10 -0.81 -7.46 -1.18
C ASN A 10 -1.43 -6.74 -2.39
N THR A 11 -0.88 -5.62 -2.83
CA THR A 11 -1.32 -4.93 -4.06
C THR A 11 -0.67 -5.45 -5.35
N GLY A 12 0.23 -6.44 -5.24
CA GLY A 12 0.95 -7.01 -6.38
C GLY A 12 2.26 -6.30 -6.74
N LYS A 13 2.81 -5.42 -5.86
CA LYS A 13 4.10 -4.73 -6.07
C LYS A 13 5.23 -5.68 -6.44
N SER A 14 5.48 -6.69 -5.59
CA SER A 14 6.57 -7.64 -5.78
C SER A 14 6.38 -8.49 -7.03
N THR A 15 5.13 -8.80 -7.42
CA THR A 15 4.82 -9.45 -8.69
C THR A 15 5.20 -8.56 -9.87
N LEU A 16 4.81 -7.28 -9.82
CA LEU A 16 5.16 -6.29 -10.83
C LEU A 16 6.68 -6.12 -10.94
N PHE A 17 7.37 -6.01 -9.79
CA PHE A 17 8.82 -5.93 -9.71
C PHE A 17 9.50 -7.15 -10.37
N GLN A 18 9.07 -8.36 -10.02
CA GLN A 18 9.62 -9.60 -10.59
C GLN A 18 9.45 -9.65 -12.10
N ARG A 19 8.30 -9.26 -12.61
CA ARG A 19 8.00 -9.27 -14.04
C ARG A 19 8.81 -8.23 -14.83
N LEU A 20 9.02 -7.05 -14.25
CA LEU A 20 9.83 -5.99 -14.88
C LEU A 20 11.32 -6.29 -14.81
N THR A 21 11.81 -6.91 -13.74
CA THR A 21 13.26 -7.15 -13.54
C THR A 21 13.71 -8.56 -13.94
N GLY A 22 12.76 -9.49 -14.09
CA GLY A 22 13.06 -10.90 -14.33
C GLY A 22 13.79 -11.57 -13.16
N THR A 23 13.79 -10.97 -11.97
CA THR A 23 14.40 -11.54 -10.75
C THR A 23 13.34 -12.28 -9.96
N SER A 24 13.57 -13.56 -9.68
CA SER A 24 12.78 -14.30 -8.71
C SER A 24 13.22 -13.88 -7.30
N VAL A 25 12.58 -12.85 -6.74
CA VAL A 25 12.71 -12.58 -5.30
C VAL A 25 11.87 -13.64 -4.61
N SER A 26 12.52 -14.57 -3.93
CA SER A 26 11.81 -15.47 -3.02
C SER A 26 11.22 -14.60 -1.91
N VAL A 27 9.91 -14.40 -1.92
CA VAL A 27 9.16 -13.82 -0.80
C VAL A 27 9.13 -14.86 0.30
N GLY A 28 10.28 -15.06 0.94
CA GLY A 28 10.41 -15.85 2.15
C GLY A 28 10.24 -14.90 3.33
N ASN A 29 9.02 -14.73 3.83
CA ASN A 29 8.78 -14.23 5.18
C ASN A 29 9.31 -15.29 6.17
N LEU A 30 10.62 -15.35 6.34
CA LEU A 30 11.23 -16.04 7.47
C LEU A 30 11.22 -15.06 8.64
N ALA A 31 10.48 -15.42 9.69
CA ALA A 31 10.47 -14.67 10.94
C ALA A 31 11.94 -14.45 11.40
N GLY A 32 12.34 -13.19 11.52
CA GLY A 32 13.68 -12.80 11.98
C GLY A 32 14.65 -12.34 10.89
N VAL A 33 14.23 -12.20 9.63
CA VAL A 33 15.05 -11.62 8.57
C VAL A 33 14.72 -10.14 8.41
N THR A 34 15.73 -9.30 8.57
CA THR A 34 15.70 -7.87 8.22
C THR A 34 15.10 -7.69 6.83
N VAL A 35 14.03 -6.91 6.71
CA VAL A 35 13.29 -6.72 5.48
C VAL A 35 14.22 -6.11 4.43
N ALA A 36 14.66 -6.91 3.47
CA ALA A 36 15.52 -6.45 2.40
C ALA A 36 14.68 -5.77 1.33
N THR A 37 14.91 -4.49 1.10
CA THR A 37 14.43 -3.81 -0.11
C THR A 37 15.11 -4.45 -1.33
N ALA A 38 14.33 -4.90 -2.29
CA ALA A 38 14.88 -5.44 -3.52
C ALA A 38 15.17 -4.31 -4.52
N THR A 39 16.37 -4.33 -5.09
CA THR A 39 16.78 -3.37 -6.11
C THR A 39 17.31 -4.13 -7.33
N ALA A 40 16.78 -3.85 -8.50
CA ALA A 40 17.26 -4.47 -9.73
C ALA A 40 17.01 -3.58 -10.96
N PRO A 41 17.86 -3.67 -12.00
CA PRO A 41 17.60 -3.01 -13.27
C PRO A 41 16.39 -3.65 -13.97
N CYS A 42 15.62 -2.84 -14.69
CA CYS A 42 14.54 -3.33 -15.54
C CYS A 42 15.15 -4.09 -16.72
N LYS A 43 14.58 -5.26 -17.04
CA LYS A 43 15.02 -6.10 -18.16
C LYS A 43 14.09 -6.03 -19.39
N VAL A 44 13.04 -5.22 -19.29
CA VAL A 44 12.09 -5.05 -20.38
C VAL A 44 12.69 -4.09 -21.42
N ARG A 45 12.54 -4.43 -22.69
CA ARG A 45 13.06 -3.62 -23.81
C ARG A 45 12.49 -2.20 -23.75
N GLY A 46 13.37 -1.20 -23.86
CA GLY A 46 13.03 0.22 -23.82
C GLY A 46 13.07 0.85 -22.44
N SER A 47 13.39 0.07 -21.40
CA SER A 47 13.49 0.54 -20.02
C SER A 47 14.78 0.10 -19.31
N GLU A 48 15.80 -0.24 -20.07
CA GLU A 48 17.07 -0.77 -19.55
C GLU A 48 17.81 0.23 -18.64
N HIS A 49 17.47 1.51 -18.72
CA HIS A 49 18.00 2.57 -17.87
C HIS A 49 17.22 2.77 -16.57
N TRP A 50 16.14 2.00 -16.35
CA TRP A 50 15.35 2.04 -15.13
C TRP A 50 15.96 1.13 -14.06
N LEU A 51 16.15 1.69 -12.87
CA LEU A 51 16.54 0.95 -11.68
C LEU A 51 15.34 0.93 -10.73
N LEU A 52 14.74 -0.23 -10.56
CA LEU A 52 13.55 -0.41 -9.72
C LEU A 52 13.94 -0.76 -8.30
N HIS A 53 13.23 -0.16 -7.35
CA HIS A 53 13.32 -0.43 -5.92
C HIS A 53 11.95 -0.90 -5.43
N ASP A 54 11.82 -2.16 -4.99
CA ASP A 54 10.62 -2.67 -4.33
C ASP A 54 10.67 -2.27 -2.86
N LEU A 55 9.91 -1.27 -2.47
CA LEU A 55 9.82 -0.83 -1.08
C LEU A 55 8.79 -1.67 -0.32
N PRO A 56 8.98 -1.86 1.00
CA PRO A 56 8.03 -2.55 1.83
C PRO A 56 6.62 -1.95 1.72
N GLY A 57 5.60 -2.82 1.80
CA GLY A 57 4.21 -2.37 1.75
C GLY A 57 3.82 -1.61 3.00
N ILE A 58 3.25 -0.41 2.82
CA ILE A 58 2.81 0.45 3.91
C ILE A 58 1.38 0.94 3.68
N TYR A 59 0.64 1.20 4.74
CA TYR A 59 -0.72 1.75 4.65
C TYR A 59 -0.74 3.28 4.73
N ASN A 60 0.27 3.87 5.31
CA ASN A 60 0.45 5.32 5.45
C ASN A 60 1.94 5.68 5.65
N LEU A 61 2.29 6.94 5.46
CA LEU A 61 3.66 7.44 5.62
C LEU A 61 4.09 7.65 7.09
N HIS A 62 3.23 7.40 8.07
CA HIS A 62 3.55 7.54 9.50
C HIS A 62 3.67 6.18 10.21
N ALA A 63 3.77 5.08 9.45
CA ALA A 63 3.89 3.74 10.02
C ALA A 63 5.16 3.62 10.87
N GLN A 64 5.02 3.04 12.07
CA GLN A 64 6.12 2.87 13.04
C GLN A 64 6.80 1.51 12.94
N THR A 65 6.38 0.69 11.98
CA THR A 65 7.01 -0.59 11.68
C THR A 65 8.38 -0.37 11.05
N GLU A 66 9.25 -1.36 11.14
CA GLU A 66 10.56 -1.33 10.47
C GLU A 66 10.41 -1.07 8.96
N ASP A 67 9.46 -1.75 8.33
CA ASP A 67 9.07 -1.53 6.92
C ASP A 67 8.71 -0.07 6.63
N GLY A 68 7.91 0.53 7.52
CA GLY A 68 7.51 1.93 7.42
C GLY A 68 8.69 2.89 7.52
N ARG A 69 9.62 2.65 8.44
CA ARG A 69 10.83 3.49 8.63
C ARG A 69 11.75 3.44 7.42
N ILE A 70 11.93 2.26 6.80
CA ILE A 70 12.72 2.11 5.57
C ILE A 70 12.09 2.94 4.44
N THR A 71 10.80 2.78 4.22
CA THR A 71 10.08 3.53 3.17
C THR A 71 10.12 5.03 3.44
N GLN A 72 9.86 5.48 4.67
CA GLN A 72 9.93 6.88 5.08
C GLN A 72 11.31 7.48 4.79
N ARG A 73 12.38 6.83 5.26
CA ARG A 73 13.76 7.31 5.03
C ARG A 73 14.05 7.44 3.54
N THR A 74 13.67 6.44 2.75
CA THR A 74 13.91 6.45 1.30
C THR A 74 13.19 7.61 0.60
N LEU A 75 11.99 7.99 1.08
CA LEU A 75 11.18 9.04 0.47
C LEU A 75 11.49 10.44 1.00
N PHE A 76 11.80 10.58 2.28
CA PHE A 76 11.96 11.89 2.93
C PHE A 76 13.39 12.41 2.87
N ASP A 77 14.40 11.52 2.89
CA ASP A 77 15.79 11.90 2.76
C ASP A 77 16.18 12.01 1.29
N ALA A 78 16.21 13.23 0.76
CA ALA A 78 16.61 13.49 -0.63
C ALA A 78 18.06 13.06 -0.95
N ASN A 79 18.91 12.89 0.07
CA ASN A 79 20.29 12.41 -0.08
C ASN A 79 20.39 10.88 0.01
N HIS A 80 19.26 10.19 0.28
CA HIS A 80 19.27 8.74 0.35
C HIS A 80 19.72 8.11 -0.98
N PRO A 81 20.61 7.10 -0.98
CA PRO A 81 21.12 6.49 -2.21
C PRO A 81 20.04 5.96 -3.13
N HIS A 82 18.89 5.57 -2.56
CA HIS A 82 17.73 5.04 -3.26
C HIS A 82 16.55 6.02 -3.33
N HIS A 83 16.77 7.32 -3.03
CA HIS A 83 15.72 8.32 -3.22
C HIS A 83 15.23 8.29 -4.67
N PRO A 84 13.92 8.13 -4.92
CA PRO A 84 13.39 7.91 -6.25
C PRO A 84 13.31 9.18 -7.08
N ASP A 85 13.57 9.06 -8.37
CA ASP A 85 13.28 10.10 -9.37
C ASP A 85 11.78 10.11 -9.70
N ILE A 86 11.11 8.94 -9.60
CA ILE A 86 9.68 8.76 -9.83
C ILE A 86 9.15 7.59 -8.98
N ILE A 87 7.88 7.67 -8.62
CA ILE A 87 7.19 6.65 -7.83
C ILE A 87 6.14 5.96 -8.69
N PHE A 88 6.16 4.62 -8.72
CA PHE A 88 5.06 3.79 -9.18
C PHE A 88 4.25 3.35 -7.96
N LEU A 89 3.10 4.00 -7.78
CA LEU A 89 2.19 3.72 -6.68
C LEU A 89 1.21 2.62 -7.09
N VAL A 90 1.38 1.42 -6.55
CA VAL A 90 0.59 0.24 -6.92
C VAL A 90 -0.62 0.10 -6.01
N ALA A 91 -1.81 0.14 -6.59
CA ALA A 91 -3.09 0.02 -5.91
C ALA A 91 -3.93 -1.13 -6.49
N ASP A 92 -4.58 -1.90 -5.62
CA ASP A 92 -5.56 -2.91 -6.04
C ASP A 92 -6.86 -2.22 -6.49
N ALA A 93 -7.24 -2.40 -7.74
CA ALA A 93 -8.42 -1.80 -8.34
C ALA A 93 -9.75 -2.14 -7.63
N ARG A 94 -9.75 -3.19 -6.77
CA ARG A 94 -10.93 -3.66 -6.02
C ARG A 94 -11.14 -2.94 -4.69
N THR A 95 -10.07 -2.44 -4.06
CA THR A 95 -10.08 -1.93 -2.67
C THR A 95 -9.51 -0.51 -2.58
N LEU A 96 -9.94 0.37 -3.48
CA LEU A 96 -9.36 1.70 -3.68
C LEU A 96 -9.41 2.59 -2.43
N LYS A 97 -10.51 2.54 -1.65
CA LYS A 97 -10.73 3.49 -0.55
C LYS A 97 -9.56 3.60 0.43
N GLY A 98 -9.02 2.45 0.89
CA GLY A 98 -7.88 2.45 1.81
C GLY A 98 -6.55 2.78 1.14
N GLN A 99 -6.46 2.58 -0.17
CA GLN A 99 -5.21 2.75 -0.90
C GLN A 99 -5.02 4.18 -1.41
N LEU A 100 -6.12 4.90 -1.67
CA LEU A 100 -6.09 6.31 -2.02
C LEU A 100 -5.56 7.18 -0.86
N PHE A 101 -5.65 6.71 0.38
CA PHE A 101 -5.07 7.41 1.53
C PHE A 101 -3.55 7.56 1.37
N LEU A 102 -2.86 6.47 1.11
CA LEU A 102 -1.42 6.48 0.84
C LEU A 102 -1.11 7.28 -0.45
N ALA A 103 -1.96 7.16 -1.49
CA ALA A 103 -1.78 7.88 -2.74
C ALA A 103 -1.75 9.40 -2.53
N LEU A 104 -2.64 9.91 -1.71
CA LEU A 104 -2.69 11.33 -1.37
C LEU A 104 -1.46 11.78 -0.58
N GLN A 105 -0.99 10.96 0.37
CA GLN A 105 0.22 11.26 1.13
C GLN A 105 1.47 11.29 0.23
N VAL A 106 1.62 10.29 -0.64
CA VAL A 106 2.77 10.21 -1.57
C VAL A 106 2.75 11.38 -2.56
N ARG A 107 1.57 11.76 -3.05
CA ARG A 107 1.41 12.89 -3.97
C ARG A 107 1.88 14.22 -3.37
N GLU A 108 1.65 14.44 -2.08
CA GLU A 108 2.08 15.65 -1.36
C GLU A 108 3.60 15.78 -1.29
N LEU A 109 4.37 14.71 -1.37
CA LEU A 109 5.84 14.78 -1.32
C LEU A 109 6.44 15.54 -2.52
N GLY A 110 5.66 15.78 -3.58
CA GLY A 110 6.10 16.46 -4.79
C GLY A 110 7.11 15.66 -5.62
N ILE A 111 7.27 14.35 -5.33
CA ILE A 111 8.01 13.43 -6.18
C ILE A 111 7.09 13.01 -7.31
N PRO A 112 7.54 13.03 -8.60
CA PRO A 112 6.75 12.53 -9.70
C PRO A 112 6.20 11.13 -9.40
N CYS A 113 4.89 10.91 -9.61
CA CYS A 113 4.31 9.60 -9.35
C CYS A 113 3.23 9.23 -10.35
N ILE A 114 3.07 7.94 -10.58
CA ILE A 114 2.04 7.34 -11.44
C ILE A 114 1.27 6.35 -10.57
N LEU A 115 -0.06 6.43 -10.60
CA LEU A 115 -0.92 5.45 -9.94
C LEU A 115 -1.16 4.26 -10.86
N LEU A 116 -0.70 3.08 -10.47
CA LEU A 116 -0.92 1.82 -11.16
C LEU A 116 -2.09 1.10 -10.53
N LEU A 117 -3.23 1.05 -11.21
CA LEU A 117 -4.39 0.26 -10.80
C LEU A 117 -4.17 -1.18 -11.24
N ASN A 118 -3.77 -2.03 -10.29
CA ASN A 118 -3.54 -3.43 -10.55
C ASN A 118 -4.84 -4.24 -10.43
N ASP A 119 -5.31 -4.81 -11.55
CA ASP A 119 -6.44 -5.73 -11.57
C ASP A 119 -5.95 -7.18 -11.57
N MET A 120 -5.78 -7.76 -10.39
CA MET A 120 -5.29 -9.15 -10.21
C MET A 120 -6.38 -10.22 -10.44
N ARG A 121 -7.44 -9.94 -11.17
CA ARG A 121 -8.48 -10.92 -11.47
C ARG A 121 -8.07 -11.78 -12.67
N ARG A 122 -8.28 -13.10 -12.57
CA ARG A 122 -8.12 -14.03 -13.69
C ARG A 122 -9.21 -13.88 -14.78
N SER A 123 -10.31 -13.24 -14.43
CA SER A 123 -11.35 -12.81 -15.38
C SER A 123 -11.39 -11.29 -15.32
N PRO A 124 -10.96 -10.59 -16.35
CA PRO A 124 -10.92 -9.14 -16.33
C PRO A 124 -12.34 -8.60 -16.08
N SER A 125 -12.42 -7.57 -15.26
CA SER A 125 -13.61 -6.68 -15.26
C SER A 125 -13.88 -6.23 -16.69
N GLU A 126 -15.08 -5.82 -16.96
CA GLU A 126 -15.34 -5.17 -18.24
C GLU A 126 -14.30 -4.05 -18.40
N PRO A 127 -13.49 -4.07 -19.46
CA PRO A 127 -12.38 -3.12 -19.62
C PRO A 127 -12.84 -1.67 -19.45
N ASP A 128 -14.06 -1.37 -19.88
CA ASP A 128 -14.66 -0.04 -19.81
C ASP A 128 -14.83 0.47 -18.37
N ASP A 129 -15.15 -0.40 -17.41
CA ASP A 129 -15.29 -0.02 -15.99
C ASP A 129 -13.95 0.43 -15.38
N LEU A 130 -12.88 -0.25 -15.71
CA LEU A 130 -11.53 0.11 -15.20
C LEU A 130 -11.01 1.38 -15.86
N ILE A 131 -11.25 1.57 -17.16
CA ILE A 131 -10.87 2.79 -17.88
C ILE A 131 -11.60 3.99 -17.28
N GLN A 132 -12.93 3.88 -17.08
CA GLN A 132 -13.71 4.94 -16.45
C GLN A 132 -13.23 5.26 -15.03
N LYS A 133 -12.86 4.25 -14.23
CA LYS A 133 -12.26 4.44 -12.91
C LYS A 133 -10.93 5.17 -12.98
N ALA A 134 -10.05 4.78 -13.89
CA ALA A 134 -8.76 5.41 -14.05
C ALA A 134 -8.91 6.89 -14.45
N GLU A 135 -9.77 7.21 -15.40
CA GLU A 135 -10.09 8.58 -15.81
C GLU A 135 -10.72 9.40 -14.68
N ALA A 136 -11.67 8.81 -13.95
CA ALA A 136 -12.34 9.46 -12.83
C ALA A 136 -11.39 9.77 -11.66
N LEU A 137 -10.33 8.98 -11.48
CA LEU A 137 -9.32 9.19 -10.45
C LEU A 137 -8.21 10.16 -10.89
N SER A 138 -7.85 10.17 -12.17
CA SER A 138 -6.70 10.94 -12.67
C SER A 138 -6.85 12.44 -12.42
N ARG A 139 -8.02 13.01 -12.70
CA ARG A 139 -8.28 14.44 -12.52
C ARG A 139 -8.26 14.89 -11.05
N PRO A 140 -9.03 14.24 -10.14
CA PRO A 140 -9.06 14.67 -8.74
C PRO A 140 -7.75 14.45 -8.00
N LEU A 141 -6.95 13.45 -8.42
CA LEU A 141 -5.65 13.17 -7.83
C LEU A 141 -4.53 13.99 -8.48
N ASP A 142 -4.81 14.59 -9.64
CA ASP A 142 -3.79 15.26 -10.48
C ASP A 142 -2.57 14.34 -10.71
N LEU A 143 -2.85 13.09 -11.03
CA LEU A 143 -1.87 12.02 -11.27
C LEU A 143 -2.23 11.26 -12.54
N PRO A 144 -1.23 10.83 -13.34
CA PRO A 144 -1.45 9.79 -14.33
C PRO A 144 -1.92 8.51 -13.65
N VAL A 145 -3.00 7.93 -14.14
CA VAL A 145 -3.53 6.64 -13.67
C VAL A 145 -3.47 5.64 -14.80
N GLN A 146 -2.78 4.53 -14.57
CA GLN A 146 -2.60 3.47 -15.56
C GLN A 146 -3.14 2.14 -15.03
N ILE A 147 -3.79 1.38 -15.90
CA ILE A 147 -4.28 0.05 -15.57
C ILE A 147 -3.19 -0.95 -15.89
N VAL A 148 -2.93 -1.87 -14.97
CA VAL A 148 -1.99 -2.98 -15.14
C VAL A 148 -2.60 -4.26 -14.58
N ASN A 149 -2.25 -5.39 -15.17
CA ASN A 149 -2.51 -6.70 -14.57
C ASN A 149 -1.18 -7.42 -14.36
N ALA A 150 -0.69 -7.41 -13.13
CA ALA A 150 0.60 -7.99 -12.79
C ALA A 150 0.68 -9.51 -13.03
N LEU A 151 -0.44 -10.20 -13.21
CA LEU A 151 -0.49 -11.64 -13.47
C LEU A 151 -0.42 -11.98 -14.96
N ASP A 152 -1.18 -11.25 -15.80
CA ASP A 152 -1.49 -11.67 -17.16
C ASP A 152 -0.89 -10.77 -18.24
N ASP A 153 -0.72 -9.46 -18.00
CA ASP A 153 -0.23 -8.52 -19.02
C ASP A 153 1.23 -8.78 -19.41
N ASP A 154 1.59 -8.41 -20.66
CA ASP A 154 2.97 -8.37 -21.10
C ASP A 154 3.69 -7.14 -20.49
N PRO A 155 4.82 -7.32 -19.78
CA PRO A 155 5.61 -6.21 -19.25
C PRO A 155 6.07 -5.19 -20.31
N VAL A 156 6.20 -5.57 -21.57
CA VAL A 156 6.53 -4.65 -22.67
C VAL A 156 5.40 -3.64 -22.89
N ALA A 157 4.15 -4.08 -22.77
CA ALA A 157 3.00 -3.18 -22.86
C ALA A 157 3.02 -2.12 -21.73
N TRP A 158 3.37 -2.50 -20.50
CA TRP A 158 3.49 -1.54 -19.40
C TRP A 158 4.55 -0.48 -19.66
N VAL A 159 5.75 -0.90 -20.13
CA VAL A 159 6.83 0.05 -20.41
C VAL A 159 6.41 1.05 -21.49
N SER A 160 5.72 0.60 -22.54
CA SER A 160 5.27 1.49 -23.62
C SER A 160 4.30 2.58 -23.12
N VAL A 161 3.48 2.26 -22.12
CA VAL A 161 2.51 3.18 -21.52
C VAL A 161 3.17 4.07 -20.45
N LEU A 162 4.12 3.52 -19.68
CA LEU A 162 4.74 4.23 -18.55
C LEU A 162 5.88 5.16 -18.99
N ALA A 163 6.64 4.80 -20.03
CA ALA A 163 7.79 5.57 -20.50
C ALA A 163 7.50 7.06 -20.79
N PRO A 164 6.36 7.45 -21.40
CA PRO A 164 6.05 8.86 -21.63
C PRO A 164 5.86 9.67 -20.34
N HIS A 165 5.48 9.03 -19.23
CA HIS A 165 5.27 9.68 -17.94
C HIS A 165 6.55 9.76 -17.11
N VAL A 166 7.55 8.99 -17.47
CA VAL A 166 8.80 8.84 -16.71
C VAL A 166 9.72 10.05 -16.85
N ASP A 167 9.66 10.77 -17.97
CA ASP A 167 10.44 11.99 -18.23
C ASP A 167 9.80 13.27 -17.66
N THR A 168 8.78 13.13 -16.81
CA THR A 168 8.07 14.28 -16.26
C THR A 168 8.94 15.05 -15.26
N LYS A 169 8.87 16.38 -15.36
CA LYS A 169 9.47 17.28 -14.36
C LYS A 169 8.76 17.09 -13.02
N ARG A 170 9.47 17.42 -11.91
CA ARG A 170 8.90 17.39 -10.56
C ARG A 170 7.50 18.02 -10.54
N ILE A 171 6.53 17.26 -10.07
CA ILE A 171 5.14 17.72 -9.96
C ILE A 171 5.05 18.60 -8.69
N PRO A 172 4.42 19.77 -8.75
CA PRO A 172 4.16 20.57 -7.55
C PRO A 172 3.38 19.73 -6.52
N ALA A 173 3.67 19.92 -5.24
CA ALA A 173 2.91 19.29 -4.19
C ALA A 173 1.43 19.67 -4.30
N LEU A 174 0.55 18.71 -4.02
CA LEU A 174 -0.88 18.97 -4.02
C LEU A 174 -1.24 19.67 -2.70
N GLU A 175 -1.64 20.93 -2.77
CA GLU A 175 -2.20 21.66 -1.63
C GLU A 175 -3.59 21.09 -1.31
N MET A 176 -3.61 19.92 -0.71
CA MET A 176 -4.87 19.24 -0.39
C MET A 176 -5.36 19.47 1.03
N GLN A 177 -4.46 19.81 1.91
CA GLN A 177 -4.74 19.87 3.32
C GLN A 177 -4.59 21.32 3.82
N GLN A 178 -5.66 21.87 4.37
CA GLN A 178 -5.54 23.05 5.22
C GLN A 178 -4.94 22.60 6.55
N TRP A 179 -3.62 22.70 6.66
CA TRP A 179 -2.95 22.42 7.93
C TRP A 179 -3.40 23.42 8.98
N SER A 180 -3.46 22.99 10.24
CA SER A 180 -3.66 23.94 11.33
C SER A 180 -2.56 25.01 11.31
N ALA A 181 -2.89 26.22 11.76
CA ALA A 181 -1.92 27.32 11.81
C ALA A 181 -0.67 26.93 12.62
N ASP A 182 -0.84 26.14 13.67
CA ASP A 182 0.26 25.66 14.51
C ASP A 182 1.18 24.71 13.75
N LEU A 183 0.61 23.75 13.00
CA LEU A 183 1.39 22.82 12.19
C LEU A 183 2.12 23.54 11.06
N THR A 184 1.48 24.50 10.40
CA THR A 184 2.11 25.31 9.36
C THR A 184 3.30 26.07 9.92
N THR A 185 3.11 26.76 11.07
CA THR A 185 4.18 27.51 11.74
C THR A 185 5.33 26.59 12.16
N ALA A 186 5.03 25.39 12.66
CA ALA A 186 6.05 24.42 13.06
C ALA A 186 6.81 23.86 11.84
N ALA A 187 6.10 23.57 10.74
CA ALA A 187 6.70 23.12 9.49
C ALA A 187 7.65 24.18 8.89
N ASP A 188 7.26 25.43 8.91
CA ASP A 188 8.11 26.54 8.45
C ASP A 188 9.36 26.71 9.32
N ARG A 189 9.23 26.57 10.64
CA ARG A 189 10.39 26.57 11.55
C ARG A 189 11.35 25.42 11.25
N LEU A 190 10.80 24.23 11.07
CA LEU A 190 11.58 23.04 10.76
C LEU A 190 12.30 23.19 9.42
N ARG A 191 11.60 23.69 8.41
CA ARG A 191 12.19 24.02 7.11
C ARG A 191 13.31 25.06 7.21
N GLY A 192 13.17 26.05 8.08
CA GLY A 192 14.26 27.02 8.35
C GLY A 192 15.54 26.38 8.84
N ALA A 193 15.43 25.29 9.62
CA ALA A 193 16.58 24.51 10.09
C ALA A 193 17.02 23.43 9.06
N MET A 194 16.13 22.97 8.20
CA MET A 194 16.36 21.94 7.18
C MET A 194 15.92 22.42 5.79
N PRO A 195 16.61 23.38 5.16
CA PRO A 195 16.18 24.01 3.92
C PRO A 195 16.18 23.06 2.71
N HIS A 196 16.79 21.88 2.83
CA HIS A 196 16.76 20.83 1.82
C HIS A 196 15.43 20.04 1.78
N LEU A 197 14.59 20.16 2.82
CA LEU A 197 13.27 19.54 2.88
C LEU A 197 12.18 20.48 2.37
N THR A 198 11.12 19.87 1.80
CA THR A 198 9.92 20.65 1.42
C THR A 198 9.02 20.86 2.64
N PRO A 199 8.14 21.89 2.65
CA PRO A 199 7.19 22.10 3.74
C PRO A 199 6.34 20.88 4.04
N GLU A 200 5.95 20.13 3.00
CA GLU A 200 5.14 18.92 3.09
C GLU A 200 5.88 17.81 3.80
N VAL A 201 7.15 17.57 3.45
CA VAL A 201 8.00 16.60 4.16
C VAL A 201 8.18 17.02 5.62
N CYS A 202 8.40 18.30 5.91
CA CYS A 202 8.48 18.82 7.28
C CYS A 202 7.17 18.54 8.06
N ALA A 203 6.01 18.76 7.44
CA ALA A 203 4.71 18.49 8.05
C ALA A 203 4.50 16.98 8.30
N HIS A 204 4.94 16.12 7.39
CA HIS A 204 4.92 14.67 7.60
C HIS A 204 5.84 14.25 8.75
N LEU A 205 7.06 14.79 8.82
CA LEU A 205 8.00 14.53 9.92
C LEU A 205 7.42 14.94 11.27
N LEU A 206 6.74 16.09 11.36
CA LEU A 206 6.11 16.58 12.59
C LEU A 206 4.90 15.75 13.04
N ARG A 207 4.30 14.96 12.17
CA ARG A 207 3.24 14.00 12.51
C ARG A 207 3.79 12.65 13.01
N MET A 208 5.09 12.42 12.93
CA MET A 208 5.70 11.21 13.46
C MET A 208 5.70 11.22 15.00
N GLN A 209 5.63 10.04 15.60
CA GLN A 209 5.68 9.90 17.06
C GLN A 209 7.10 10.10 17.58
N ASP A 210 8.06 9.49 16.89
CA ASP A 210 9.45 9.48 17.28
C ASP A 210 10.29 10.33 16.31
N VAL A 211 11.38 10.91 16.82
CA VAL A 211 12.33 11.61 15.98
C VAL A 211 13.01 10.61 15.03
N PRO A 212 13.10 10.92 13.72
CA PRO A 212 13.77 10.03 12.78
C PRO A 212 15.27 9.89 13.08
N GLU A 213 15.73 8.65 13.19
CA GLU A 213 17.14 8.32 13.51
C GLU A 213 18.14 8.76 12.44
N TRP A 214 17.68 8.95 11.19
CA TRP A 214 18.53 9.37 10.07
C TRP A 214 18.82 10.87 10.04
N LEU A 215 18.15 11.66 10.86
CA LEU A 215 18.45 13.09 11.04
C LEU A 215 19.73 13.24 11.87
N SER A 216 20.55 14.23 11.51
CA SER A 216 21.70 14.63 12.33
C SER A 216 21.28 15.14 13.71
N ASP A 217 22.19 15.16 14.67
CA ASP A 217 21.88 15.60 16.04
C ASP A 217 21.26 17.00 16.08
N SER A 218 21.78 17.93 15.27
CA SER A 218 21.25 19.29 15.17
C SER A 218 19.85 19.33 14.55
N GLU A 219 19.57 18.48 13.56
CA GLU A 219 18.25 18.36 12.94
C GLU A 219 17.23 17.70 13.86
N GLN A 220 17.68 16.71 14.65
CA GLN A 220 16.84 16.09 15.69
C GLN A 220 16.45 17.10 16.77
N GLU A 221 17.38 17.99 17.17
CA GLU A 221 17.09 19.06 18.13
C GLU A 221 16.10 20.07 17.55
N ALA A 222 16.28 20.48 16.31
CA ALA A 222 15.34 21.34 15.59
C ALA A 222 13.96 20.70 15.46
N TRP A 223 13.89 19.40 15.15
CA TRP A 223 12.64 18.65 15.10
C TRP A 223 11.94 18.65 16.46
N ARG A 224 12.66 18.34 17.57
CA ARG A 224 12.08 18.35 18.92
C ARG A 224 11.55 19.73 19.29
N ALA A 225 12.30 20.81 18.96
CA ALA A 225 11.89 22.17 19.23
C ALA A 225 10.62 22.58 18.44
N ALA A 226 10.52 22.18 17.16
CA ALA A 226 9.37 22.44 16.33
C ALA A 226 8.16 21.60 16.73
N ARG A 227 8.39 20.35 17.19
CA ARG A 227 7.36 19.39 17.56
C ARG A 227 6.72 19.67 18.92
N ASN A 228 7.50 20.20 19.88
CA ASN A 228 7.09 20.37 21.27
C ASN A 228 5.79 21.18 21.48
N PRO A 229 5.52 22.27 20.75
CA PRO A 229 4.27 23.04 20.93
C PRO A 229 3.04 22.42 20.27
N LEU A 230 3.20 21.32 19.51
CA LEU A 230 2.10 20.69 18.77
C LEU A 230 1.35 19.69 19.64
N GLU A 231 0.12 19.39 19.26
CA GLU A 231 -0.69 18.29 19.79
C GLU A 231 0.03 16.95 19.64
N SER A 232 -0.50 15.90 20.27
CA SER A 232 0.09 14.56 20.14
C SER A 232 0.18 14.10 18.67
N ALA A 233 1.14 13.25 18.36
CA ALA A 233 1.26 12.67 17.02
C ALA A 233 -0.02 11.95 16.60
N ALA A 234 -0.66 11.25 17.55
CA ALA A 234 -1.93 10.55 17.31
C ALA A 234 -3.05 11.53 16.93
N THR A 235 -3.16 12.69 17.60
CA THR A 235 -4.17 13.71 17.28
C THR A 235 -3.91 14.30 15.88
N LEU A 236 -2.67 14.64 15.56
CA LEU A 236 -2.32 15.18 14.25
C LEU A 236 -2.59 14.18 13.12
N GLN A 237 -2.28 12.90 13.34
CA GLN A 237 -2.57 11.84 12.37
C GLN A 237 -4.07 11.56 12.24
N LEU A 238 -4.83 11.66 13.32
CA LEU A 238 -6.29 11.49 13.30
C LEU A 238 -6.97 12.61 12.51
N ASN A 239 -6.55 13.85 12.72
CA ASN A 239 -7.05 15.01 11.97
C ASN A 239 -6.75 14.85 10.47
N GLU A 240 -5.50 14.52 10.12
CA GLU A 240 -5.12 14.20 8.75
C GLU A 240 -6.00 13.09 8.15
N ALA A 241 -6.19 12.00 8.89
CA ALA A 241 -6.99 10.88 8.42
C ALA A 241 -8.45 11.28 8.15
N GLY A 242 -9.03 12.10 9.01
CA GLY A 242 -10.40 12.63 8.84
C GLY A 242 -10.54 13.44 7.55
N GLU A 243 -9.64 14.38 7.31
CA GLU A 243 -9.68 15.25 6.14
C GLU A 243 -9.44 14.47 4.83
N ARG A 244 -8.42 13.59 4.80
CA ARG A 244 -8.14 12.75 3.64
C ARG A 244 -9.29 11.80 3.35
N MET A 245 -9.89 11.20 4.37
CA MET A 245 -11.01 10.30 4.18
C MET A 245 -12.25 11.04 3.65
N ALA A 246 -12.50 12.27 4.12
CA ALA A 246 -13.56 13.13 3.57
C ALA A 246 -13.30 13.50 2.10
N HIS A 247 -12.03 13.72 1.73
CA HIS A 247 -11.65 13.97 0.33
C HIS A 247 -11.83 12.71 -0.54
N ILE A 248 -11.37 11.55 -0.07
CA ILE A 248 -11.54 10.27 -0.74
C ILE A 248 -13.02 9.95 -0.97
N GLN A 249 -13.88 10.22 0.01
CA GLN A 249 -15.33 10.02 -0.13
C GLN A 249 -15.97 10.90 -1.22
N ARG A 250 -15.40 12.06 -1.51
CA ARG A 250 -15.85 12.92 -2.63
C ARG A 250 -15.39 12.42 -4.00
N ILE A 251 -14.20 11.82 -4.06
CA ILE A 251 -13.62 11.29 -5.31
C ILE A 251 -14.23 9.94 -5.70
N LEU A 252 -14.42 9.04 -4.73
CA LEU A 252 -14.85 7.66 -4.97
C LEU A 252 -16.20 7.49 -5.71
N PRO A 253 -17.26 8.30 -5.47
CA PRO A 253 -18.51 8.15 -6.22
C PRO A 253 -18.33 8.30 -7.73
N ALA A 254 -17.44 9.19 -8.16
CA ALA A 254 -17.10 9.36 -9.57
C ALA A 254 -16.40 8.12 -10.15
N ALA A 255 -15.66 7.38 -9.33
CA ALA A 255 -14.97 6.15 -9.72
C ALA A 255 -15.84 4.88 -9.58
N HIS A 256 -17.02 4.96 -8.96
CA HIS A 256 -17.94 3.83 -8.73
C HIS A 256 -19.21 3.91 -9.62
N SER A 257 -19.22 4.74 -10.63
CA SER A 257 -20.39 4.91 -11.51
C SER A 257 -20.74 3.70 -12.39
N SER A 258 -20.02 2.59 -12.28
CA SER A 258 -20.39 1.36 -12.93
C SER A 258 -21.17 0.44 -12.00
N THR A 259 -22.31 0.05 -12.47
CA THR A 259 -23.22 -0.97 -11.95
C THR A 259 -22.50 -2.32 -11.81
N ALA A 260 -21.76 -2.49 -10.72
CA ALA A 260 -21.40 -3.86 -10.33
C ALA A 260 -22.71 -4.63 -10.12
N PRO A 261 -22.90 -5.81 -10.73
CA PRO A 261 -24.14 -6.56 -10.60
C PRO A 261 -24.50 -6.75 -9.14
N ALA A 262 -25.67 -6.28 -8.77
CA ALA A 262 -26.10 -6.08 -7.38
C ALA A 262 -26.19 -7.37 -6.55
N ASP A 263 -26.05 -8.53 -7.16
CA ASP A 263 -26.42 -9.82 -6.56
C ASP A 263 -25.40 -10.95 -6.81
N SER A 264 -24.13 -10.77 -6.43
CA SER A 264 -23.26 -11.94 -6.33
C SER A 264 -23.64 -12.77 -5.10
N ALA A 265 -23.66 -14.10 -5.21
CA ALA A 265 -23.93 -15.03 -4.11
C ALA A 265 -23.00 -14.74 -2.90
N SER A 266 -21.79 -14.28 -3.15
CA SER A 266 -20.83 -13.84 -2.14
C SER A 266 -21.39 -12.69 -1.27
N ARG A 267 -21.99 -11.66 -1.87
CA ARG A 267 -22.53 -10.52 -1.09
C ARG A 267 -23.78 -10.90 -0.27
N ARG A 268 -24.57 -11.88 -0.74
CA ARG A 268 -25.68 -12.40 0.06
C ARG A 268 -25.16 -13.17 1.26
N LEU A 269 -24.13 -13.98 1.07
CA LEU A 269 -23.45 -14.72 2.13
C LEU A 269 -22.79 -13.75 3.13
N ASP A 270 -22.04 -12.76 2.65
CA ASP A 270 -21.44 -11.73 3.51
C ASP A 270 -22.48 -10.98 4.35
N ARG A 271 -23.61 -10.62 3.75
CA ARG A 271 -24.72 -9.97 4.48
C ARG A 271 -25.35 -10.88 5.52
N ALA A 272 -25.50 -12.17 5.20
CA ALA A 272 -26.02 -13.15 6.15
C ALA A 272 -25.04 -13.38 7.30
N MET A 273 -23.75 -13.47 7.02
CA MET A 273 -22.70 -13.64 8.04
C MET A 273 -22.50 -12.38 8.90
N ALA A 274 -22.67 -11.19 8.34
CA ALA A 274 -22.60 -9.92 9.07
C ALA A 274 -23.88 -9.61 9.87
N HIS A 275 -24.95 -10.38 9.72
CA HIS A 275 -26.20 -10.16 10.45
C HIS A 275 -26.05 -10.53 11.92
N PRO A 276 -26.48 -9.69 12.90
CA PRO A 276 -26.23 -9.92 14.32
C PRO A 276 -26.84 -11.23 14.87
N VAL A 277 -27.89 -11.74 14.27
CA VAL A 277 -28.51 -13.02 14.65
C VAL A 277 -28.01 -14.18 13.78
N TRP A 278 -28.08 -14.04 12.46
CA TRP A 278 -27.68 -15.10 11.53
C TRP A 278 -26.18 -15.39 11.52
N GLY A 279 -25.35 -14.37 11.74
CA GLY A 279 -23.90 -14.52 11.89
C GLY A 279 -23.54 -15.35 13.12
N VAL A 280 -24.18 -15.05 14.27
CA VAL A 280 -23.96 -15.81 15.51
C VAL A 280 -24.44 -17.26 15.37
N LEU A 281 -25.61 -17.48 14.78
CA LEU A 281 -26.11 -18.84 14.52
C LEU A 281 -25.22 -19.62 13.55
N GLY A 282 -24.76 -18.96 12.48
CA GLY A 282 -23.82 -19.55 11.51
C GLY A 282 -22.48 -19.90 12.15
N PHE A 283 -21.93 -19.02 12.99
CA PHE A 283 -20.73 -19.29 13.75
C PHE A 283 -20.93 -20.47 14.74
N GLY A 284 -22.04 -20.51 15.48
CA GLY A 284 -22.38 -21.62 16.38
C GLY A 284 -22.51 -22.94 15.64
N LEU A 285 -23.14 -22.94 14.47
CA LEU A 285 -23.25 -24.14 13.63
C LEU A 285 -21.88 -24.61 13.14
N LEU A 286 -21.03 -23.68 12.64
CA LEU A 286 -19.67 -24.01 12.20
C LEU A 286 -18.85 -24.61 13.35
N PHE A 287 -18.94 -24.01 14.53
CA PHE A 287 -18.26 -24.48 15.73
C PHE A 287 -18.76 -25.87 16.17
N PHE A 288 -20.09 -26.09 16.12
CA PHE A 288 -20.70 -27.39 16.40
C PHE A 288 -20.21 -28.47 15.43
N VAL A 289 -20.19 -28.18 14.10
CA VAL A 289 -19.69 -29.12 13.10
C VAL A 289 -18.21 -29.43 13.31
N MET A 290 -17.40 -28.41 13.61
CA MET A 290 -15.98 -28.60 13.92
C MET A 290 -15.77 -29.46 15.17
N PHE A 291 -16.56 -29.23 16.21
CA PHE A 291 -16.52 -30.02 17.44
C PHE A 291 -16.93 -31.47 17.17
N GLN A 292 -18.02 -31.66 16.42
CA GLN A 292 -18.51 -32.98 16.02
C GLN A 292 -17.47 -33.71 15.15
N ALA A 293 -16.79 -33.02 14.24
CA ALA A 293 -15.73 -33.59 13.43
C ALA A 293 -14.55 -34.09 14.27
N VAL A 294 -14.13 -33.29 15.26
CA VAL A 294 -13.02 -33.66 16.15
C VAL A 294 -13.40 -34.84 17.07
N TYR A 295 -14.60 -34.83 17.64
CA TYR A 295 -14.98 -35.85 18.65
C TYR A 295 -15.57 -37.12 18.05
N SER A 296 -16.31 -37.06 16.93
CA SER A 296 -16.95 -38.26 16.36
C SER A 296 -16.19 -38.82 15.14
N TRP A 297 -15.58 -37.99 14.32
CA TRP A 297 -14.91 -38.48 13.10
C TRP A 297 -13.43 -38.79 13.32
N ALA A 298 -12.81 -38.21 14.35
CA ALA A 298 -11.42 -38.54 14.68
C ALA A 298 -11.28 -39.97 15.26
N THR A 299 -12.33 -40.55 15.81
CA THR A 299 -12.31 -41.96 16.29
C THR A 299 -12.19 -42.98 15.16
N VAL A 300 -12.77 -42.69 13.98
CA VAL A 300 -12.73 -43.65 12.83
C VAL A 300 -11.31 -43.90 12.33
N PRO A 301 -10.43 -42.92 12.11
CA PRO A 301 -9.03 -43.16 11.78
C PRO A 301 -8.23 -43.82 12.89
N THR A 302 -8.52 -43.53 14.16
CA THR A 302 -7.81 -44.14 15.30
C THR A 302 -8.17 -45.62 15.43
N ASP A 303 -9.45 -45.98 15.32
CA ASP A 303 -9.91 -47.37 15.34
C ASP A 303 -9.34 -48.20 14.18
N LEU A 304 -9.19 -47.59 12.99
CA LEU A 304 -8.54 -48.23 11.84
C LEU A 304 -7.04 -48.44 12.08
N LEU A 305 -6.34 -47.49 12.67
CA LEU A 305 -4.92 -47.60 12.99
C LEU A 305 -4.68 -48.64 14.10
N ASP A 306 -5.52 -48.68 15.13
CA ASP A 306 -5.46 -49.65 16.21
C ASP A 306 -5.75 -51.08 15.70
N GLY A 307 -6.70 -51.22 14.77
CA GLY A 307 -6.98 -52.51 14.10
C GLY A 307 -5.81 -53.00 13.25
N TRP A 308 -5.10 -52.10 12.58
CA TRP A 308 -3.89 -52.43 11.78
C TRP A 308 -2.70 -52.80 12.69
N MET A 309 -2.51 -52.11 13.80
CA MET A 309 -1.44 -52.41 14.74
C MET A 309 -1.71 -53.76 15.48
N ALA A 310 -2.96 -54.05 15.83
CA ALA A 310 -3.34 -55.31 16.46
C ALA A 310 -3.13 -56.51 15.53
N SER A 311 -3.42 -56.36 14.22
CA SER A 311 -3.22 -57.41 13.24
C SER A 311 -1.75 -57.63 12.80
N GLY A 312 -0.86 -56.69 13.11
CA GLY A 312 0.58 -56.77 12.82
C GLY A 312 1.45 -57.39 13.92
N ILE A 313 0.87 -57.73 15.08
CA ILE A 313 1.61 -58.28 16.23
C ILE A 313 1.46 -59.84 16.31
N ASP A 314 0.60 -60.45 15.51
CA ASP A 314 0.38 -61.91 15.47
C ASP A 314 1.20 -62.62 14.35
N VAL A 315 2.45 -62.19 14.08
CA VAL A 315 3.40 -62.95 13.22
C VAL A 315 4.71 -63.22 13.94
#